data_a976377ec5253a3bd019cd85608add15
#
_entry.id   a976377ec5253a3bd019cd85608add15
#
_cell.length_a   1.000
_cell.length_b   1.000
_cell.length_c   1.000
_cell.angle_alpha   90.00
_cell.angle_beta   90.00
_cell.angle_gamma   90.00
#
_symmetry.space_group_name_H-M   'P 1'
#
loop_
_entity.id
_entity.type
_entity.pdbx_description
1 polymer ?
#
loop_
_entity_poly.entity_id
_entity_poly.type
_entity_poly.pdbx_seq_one_letter_code
_entity_poly.pdbx_strand_id
1 'polypeptide(L)'
;EFSGTFSLIKILPTILLLFYGSHLAGKYGTKKALVQWSAISIVCAVLMIGFMAVIDPTSVSINPVTTGLFIVLYLAYMCCSNVVSSCTNAMVPDIVDYELYRTGSFLPGTVGTLYSLIDELISSSADTILALCLTLIGYVSVQPQPGDACTSSVFWMTMFLWMGLPILG
;
A
#
# COMPACT_ATOMS: atom_id res chain seq x y z
N GLU A 1 -8.48 20.41 7.30
CA GLU A 1 -8.22 20.11 8.73
C GLU A 1 -8.48 18.64 9.08
N PHE A 2 -9.57 18.02 8.61
CA PHE A 2 -9.90 16.62 8.92
C PHE A 2 -8.83 15.63 8.45
N SER A 3 -8.24 15.83 7.27
CA SER A 3 -7.19 14.95 6.72
C SER A 3 -5.90 14.97 7.56
N GLY A 4 -5.54 16.12 8.12
CA GLY A 4 -4.38 16.27 9.00
C GLY A 4 -4.56 15.52 10.32
N THR A 5 -5.71 15.70 10.97
CA THR A 5 -6.04 15.00 12.21
C THR A 5 -6.10 13.47 12.01
N PHE A 6 -6.67 13.03 10.89
CA PHE A 6 -6.72 11.63 10.52
C PHE A 6 -5.33 11.04 10.28
N SER A 7 -4.41 11.82 9.70
CA SER A 7 -3.01 11.41 9.51
C SER A 7 -2.27 11.21 10.82
N LEU A 8 -2.56 12.03 11.84
CA LEU A 8 -1.97 11.88 13.18
C LEU A 8 -2.51 10.63 13.90
N ILE A 9 -3.81 10.37 13.80
CA ILE A 9 -4.44 9.20 14.46
C ILE A 9 -3.90 7.88 13.91
N LYS A 10 -3.59 7.80 12.61
CA LYS A 10 -3.07 6.57 12.00
C LYS A 10 -1.61 6.26 12.37
N ILE A 11 -0.82 7.23 12.83
CA ILE A 11 0.59 7.04 13.15
C ILE A 11 0.76 6.04 14.30
N LEU A 12 -0.03 6.15 15.35
CA LEU A 12 0.10 5.33 16.55
C LEU A 12 -0.17 3.84 16.30
N PRO A 13 -1.29 3.41 15.68
CA PRO A 13 -1.50 2.01 15.33
C PRO A 13 -0.48 1.48 14.31
N THR A 14 -0.02 2.33 13.37
CA THR A 14 1.01 1.93 12.38
C THR A 14 2.32 1.59 13.07
N ILE A 15 2.78 2.43 14.01
CA ILE A 15 4.02 2.19 14.77
C ILE A 15 3.91 0.89 15.60
N LEU A 16 2.80 0.69 16.30
CA LEU A 16 2.60 -0.53 17.09
C LEU A 16 2.64 -1.80 16.23
N LEU A 17 1.97 -1.77 15.07
CA LEU A 17 1.97 -2.91 14.16
C LEU A 17 3.32 -3.11 13.45
N LEU A 18 4.08 -2.04 13.18
CA LEU A 18 5.46 -2.16 12.69
C LEU A 18 6.36 -2.87 13.70
N PHE A 19 6.28 -2.51 14.99
CA PHE A 19 7.05 -3.21 16.04
C PHE A 19 6.63 -4.67 16.14
N TYR A 20 5.33 -4.96 16.10
CA TYR A 20 4.83 -6.33 16.12
C TYR A 20 5.26 -7.12 14.89
N GLY A 21 5.14 -6.53 13.70
CA GLY A 21 5.55 -7.13 12.43
C GLY A 21 7.04 -7.42 12.36
N SER A 22 7.89 -6.48 12.80
CA SER A 22 9.34 -6.66 12.86
C SER A 22 9.75 -7.73 13.89
N HIS A 23 9.07 -7.80 15.04
CA HIS A 23 9.29 -8.87 16.02
C HIS A 23 8.94 -10.25 15.43
N LEU A 24 7.83 -10.35 14.69
CA LEU A 24 7.45 -11.59 14.01
C LEU A 24 8.46 -11.98 12.93
N ALA A 25 8.93 -11.01 12.15
CA ALA A 25 9.93 -11.22 11.12
C ALA A 25 11.25 -11.76 11.72
N GLY A 26 11.67 -11.22 12.87
CA GLY A 26 12.83 -11.71 13.60
C GLY A 26 12.68 -13.15 14.14
N LYS A 27 11.45 -13.53 14.54
CA LYS A 27 11.17 -14.85 15.13
C LYS A 27 10.96 -15.96 14.09
N TYR A 28 10.24 -15.68 13.01
CA TYR A 28 9.82 -16.69 12.02
C TYR A 28 10.56 -16.58 10.70
N GLY A 29 11.41 -15.58 10.54
CA GLY A 29 12.13 -15.25 9.31
C GLY A 29 11.36 -14.27 8.41
N THR A 30 12.09 -13.37 7.78
CA THR A 30 11.60 -12.26 6.96
C THR A 30 10.67 -12.72 5.84
N LYS A 31 11.03 -13.80 5.15
CA LYS A 31 10.23 -14.38 4.05
C LYS A 31 8.84 -14.86 4.51
N LYS A 32 8.76 -15.57 5.65
CA LYS A 32 7.47 -16.08 6.16
C LYS A 32 6.58 -14.94 6.64
N ALA A 33 7.17 -13.96 7.33
CA ALA A 33 6.47 -12.76 7.76
C ALA A 33 5.91 -11.99 6.57
N LEU A 34 6.73 -11.78 5.51
CA LEU A 34 6.31 -11.12 4.29
C LEU A 34 5.07 -11.80 3.67
N VAL A 35 5.10 -13.12 3.46
CA VAL A 35 3.99 -13.88 2.86
C VAL A 35 2.72 -13.79 3.72
N GLN A 36 2.84 -13.90 5.04
CA GLN A 36 1.69 -13.83 5.93
C GLN A 36 1.05 -12.44 5.93
N TRP A 37 1.86 -11.38 6.06
CA TRP A 37 1.35 -10.02 6.07
C TRP A 37 0.81 -9.57 4.72
N SER A 38 1.42 -10.02 3.62
CA SER A 38 0.91 -9.79 2.27
C SER A 38 -0.45 -10.47 2.05
N ALA A 39 -0.64 -11.71 2.50
CA ALA A 39 -1.93 -12.38 2.44
C ALA A 39 -3.01 -11.65 3.26
N ILE A 40 -2.68 -11.16 4.46
CA ILE A 40 -3.60 -10.37 5.29
C ILE A 40 -3.94 -9.05 4.62
N SER A 41 -2.94 -8.38 4.02
CA SER A 41 -3.15 -7.12 3.28
C SER A 41 -4.10 -7.31 2.09
N ILE A 42 -3.94 -8.39 1.32
CA ILE A 42 -4.84 -8.73 0.22
C ILE A 42 -6.28 -8.96 0.71
N VAL A 43 -6.46 -9.71 1.80
CA VAL A 43 -7.79 -9.93 2.39
C VAL A 43 -8.41 -8.60 2.83
N CYS A 44 -7.67 -7.73 3.50
CA CYS A 44 -8.15 -6.40 3.90
C CYS A 44 -8.53 -5.54 2.68
N ALA A 45 -7.73 -5.58 1.60
CA ALA A 45 -8.02 -4.84 0.38
C ALA A 45 -9.30 -5.35 -0.32
N VAL A 46 -9.48 -6.66 -0.40
CA VAL A 46 -10.70 -7.27 -0.97
C VAL A 46 -11.94 -6.91 -0.14
N LEU A 47 -11.83 -6.96 1.19
CA LEU A 47 -12.92 -6.53 2.08
C LEU A 47 -13.25 -5.05 1.89
N MET A 48 -12.25 -4.20 1.71
CA MET A 48 -12.43 -2.77 1.47
C MET A 48 -13.11 -2.50 0.14
N ILE A 49 -12.71 -3.19 -0.93
CA ILE A 49 -13.36 -3.10 -2.26
C ILE A 49 -14.81 -3.56 -2.16
N GLY A 50 -15.07 -4.70 -1.50
CA GLY A 50 -16.43 -5.21 -1.29
C GLY A 50 -17.30 -4.26 -0.49
N PHE A 51 -16.75 -3.65 0.57
CA PHE A 51 -17.44 -2.64 1.37
C PHE A 51 -17.85 -1.42 0.52
N MET A 52 -16.91 -0.90 -0.28
CA MET A 52 -17.14 0.24 -1.15
C MET A 52 -18.04 -0.07 -2.36
N ALA A 53 -18.13 -1.32 -2.79
CA ALA A 53 -19.03 -1.73 -3.86
C ALA A 53 -20.51 -1.83 -3.40
N VAL A 54 -20.73 -2.10 -2.10
CA VAL A 54 -22.07 -2.27 -1.52
C VAL A 54 -22.63 -0.95 -0.98
N ILE A 55 -21.76 -0.06 -0.49
CA ILE A 55 -22.16 1.19 0.16
C ILE A 55 -21.81 2.36 -0.76
N ASP A 56 -22.79 3.20 -1.06
CA ASP A 56 -22.56 4.43 -1.84
C ASP A 56 -21.55 5.33 -1.15
N PRO A 57 -20.49 5.79 -1.86
CA PRO A 57 -19.44 6.64 -1.27
C PRO A 57 -19.95 7.90 -0.58
N THR A 58 -21.06 8.45 -1.08
CA THR A 58 -21.71 9.63 -0.51
C THR A 58 -22.36 9.34 0.85
N SER A 59 -22.83 8.11 1.08
CA SER A 59 -23.48 7.70 2.33
C SER A 59 -22.48 7.37 3.43
N VAL A 60 -21.22 7.05 3.09
CA VAL A 60 -20.15 6.77 4.06
C VAL A 60 -19.90 7.97 4.98
N SER A 61 -20.01 9.20 4.45
CA SER A 61 -19.81 10.43 5.23
C SER A 61 -21.00 10.79 6.12
N ILE A 62 -22.19 10.25 5.88
CA ILE A 62 -23.44 10.63 6.56
C ILE A 62 -23.67 9.76 7.79
N ASN A 63 -23.37 8.47 7.72
CA ASN A 63 -23.63 7.53 8.81
C ASN A 63 -22.37 7.29 9.66
N PRO A 64 -22.37 7.58 10.96
CA PRO A 64 -21.18 7.40 11.82
C PRO A 64 -20.71 5.94 11.91
N VAL A 65 -21.61 4.97 11.75
CA VAL A 65 -21.28 3.53 11.78
C VAL A 65 -20.49 3.12 10.52
N THR A 66 -20.96 3.54 9.33
CA THR A 66 -20.28 3.26 8.07
C THR A 66 -18.94 3.98 7.98
N THR A 67 -18.86 5.22 8.48
CA THR A 67 -17.59 5.96 8.60
C THR A 67 -16.61 5.24 9.53
N GLY A 68 -17.08 4.80 10.68
CA GLY A 68 -16.23 4.05 11.64
C GLY A 68 -15.70 2.75 11.06
N LEU A 69 -16.55 1.97 10.38
CA LEU A 69 -16.14 0.73 9.74
C LEU A 69 -15.14 0.96 8.60
N PHE A 70 -15.37 2.00 7.79
CA PHE A 70 -14.42 2.43 6.74
C PHE A 70 -13.06 2.77 7.32
N ILE A 71 -13.01 3.57 8.41
CA ILE A 71 -11.78 3.97 9.06
C ILE A 71 -11.02 2.74 9.59
N VAL A 72 -11.71 1.80 10.21
CA VAL A 72 -11.09 0.57 10.75
C VAL A 72 -10.51 -0.28 9.64
N LEU A 73 -11.25 -0.55 8.57
CA LEU A 73 -10.77 -1.31 7.41
C LEU A 73 -9.60 -0.62 6.72
N TYR A 74 -9.67 0.69 6.54
CA TYR A 74 -8.61 1.50 5.96
C TYR A 74 -7.32 1.45 6.80
N LEU A 75 -7.44 1.62 8.11
CA LEU A 75 -6.30 1.52 9.02
C LEU A 75 -5.68 0.13 9.00
N ALA A 76 -6.50 -0.93 9.03
CA ALA A 76 -6.03 -2.31 8.94
C ALA A 76 -5.22 -2.55 7.66
N TYR A 77 -5.77 -2.14 6.50
CA TYR A 77 -5.09 -2.24 5.21
C TYR A 77 -3.76 -1.49 5.20
N MET A 78 -3.77 -0.21 5.58
CA MET A 78 -2.57 0.64 5.61
C MET A 78 -1.50 0.11 6.55
N CYS A 79 -1.89 -0.37 7.72
CA CYS A 79 -0.95 -0.95 8.67
C CYS A 79 -0.30 -2.22 8.14
N CYS A 80 -1.08 -3.13 7.54
CA CYS A 80 -0.54 -4.36 6.93
C CYS A 80 0.40 -4.03 5.76
N SER A 81 0.03 -3.10 4.90
CA SER A 81 0.85 -2.65 3.77
C SER A 81 2.20 -2.06 4.22
N ASN A 82 2.20 -1.25 5.28
CA ASN A 82 3.45 -0.71 5.85
C ASN A 82 4.36 -1.81 6.44
N VAL A 83 3.79 -2.84 7.05
CA VAL A 83 4.57 -3.99 7.55
C VAL A 83 5.17 -4.78 6.39
N VAL A 84 4.42 -5.00 5.30
CA VAL A 84 4.92 -5.65 4.07
C VAL A 84 6.10 -4.86 3.50
N SER A 85 5.98 -3.55 3.33
CA SER A 85 7.06 -2.69 2.86
C SER A 85 8.29 -2.75 3.76
N SER A 86 8.11 -2.74 5.08
CA SER A 86 9.20 -2.89 6.05
C SER A 86 9.91 -4.24 5.94
N CYS A 87 9.15 -5.34 5.75
CA CYS A 87 9.72 -6.68 5.54
C CYS A 87 10.52 -6.76 4.22
N THR A 88 10.02 -6.12 3.15
CA THR A 88 10.71 -6.06 1.87
C THR A 88 12.05 -5.34 2.00
N ASN A 89 12.07 -4.19 2.66
CA ASN A 89 13.32 -3.45 2.92
C ASN A 89 14.32 -4.26 3.77
N ALA A 90 13.84 -5.03 4.74
CA ALA A 90 14.67 -5.90 5.57
C ALA A 90 15.27 -7.09 4.80
N MET A 91 14.69 -7.49 3.66
CA MET A 91 15.26 -8.56 2.81
C MET A 91 16.50 -8.13 2.05
N VAL A 92 16.72 -6.83 1.82
CA VAL A 92 17.90 -6.33 1.07
C VAL A 92 19.21 -6.73 1.77
N PRO A 93 19.43 -6.47 3.07
CA PRO A 93 20.61 -6.96 3.76
C PRO A 93 20.68 -8.50 3.82
N ASP A 94 19.55 -9.20 3.98
CA ASP A 94 19.54 -10.66 3.97
C ASP A 94 20.08 -11.23 2.63
N ILE A 95 19.78 -10.56 1.51
CA ILE A 95 20.30 -10.92 0.18
C ILE A 95 21.82 -10.68 0.10
N VAL A 96 22.31 -9.57 0.65
CA VAL A 96 23.75 -9.25 0.68
C VAL A 96 24.52 -10.31 1.48
N ASP A 97 23.99 -10.69 2.64
CA ASP A 97 24.61 -11.72 3.49
C ASP A 97 24.59 -13.11 2.83
N TYR A 98 23.50 -13.45 2.14
CA TYR A 98 23.40 -14.69 1.38
C TYR A 98 24.40 -14.74 0.22
N GLU A 99 24.58 -13.63 -0.51
CA GLU A 99 25.54 -13.54 -1.61
C GLU A 99 27.00 -13.65 -1.10
N LEU A 100 27.29 -13.01 0.04
CA LEU A 100 28.58 -13.16 0.71
C LEU A 100 28.87 -14.63 1.07
N TYR A 101 27.89 -15.34 1.62
CA TYR A 101 28.02 -16.76 1.94
C TYR A 101 28.26 -17.62 0.71
N ARG A 102 27.56 -17.32 -0.39
CA ARG A 102 27.60 -18.11 -1.63
C ARG A 102 28.86 -17.87 -2.47
N THR A 103 29.27 -16.61 -2.63
CA THR A 103 30.34 -16.22 -3.56
C THR A 103 31.62 -15.76 -2.87
N GLY A 104 31.58 -15.49 -1.54
CA GLY A 104 32.66 -14.88 -0.80
C GLY A 104 32.87 -13.40 -1.10
N SER A 105 31.99 -12.79 -1.92
CA SER A 105 32.09 -11.39 -2.32
C SER A 105 31.06 -10.54 -1.56
N PHE A 106 31.55 -9.52 -0.85
CA PHE A 106 30.70 -8.57 -0.12
C PHE A 106 30.38 -7.38 -1.03
N LEU A 107 29.18 -7.37 -1.63
CA LEU A 107 28.75 -6.41 -2.66
C LEU A 107 27.48 -5.64 -2.27
N PRO A 108 27.43 -4.99 -1.08
CA PRO A 108 26.21 -4.29 -0.63
C PRO A 108 25.84 -3.12 -1.55
N GLY A 109 26.83 -2.42 -2.12
CA GLY A 109 26.59 -1.33 -3.05
C GLY A 109 25.89 -1.77 -4.34
N THR A 110 26.31 -2.91 -4.90
CA THR A 110 25.69 -3.45 -6.13
C THR A 110 24.25 -3.90 -5.90
N VAL A 111 24.00 -4.60 -4.79
CA VAL A 111 22.63 -5.05 -4.44
C VAL A 111 21.74 -3.84 -4.17
N GLY A 112 22.23 -2.85 -3.41
CA GLY A 112 21.48 -1.64 -3.10
C GLY A 112 21.17 -0.80 -4.34
N THR A 113 22.12 -0.62 -5.26
CA THR A 113 21.89 0.14 -6.50
C THR A 113 20.92 -0.57 -7.44
N LEU A 114 20.99 -1.90 -7.57
CA LEU A 114 20.03 -2.66 -8.36
C LEU A 114 18.62 -2.56 -7.78
N TYR A 115 18.49 -2.69 -6.45
CA TYR A 115 17.22 -2.52 -5.77
C TYR A 115 16.61 -1.14 -6.03
N SER A 116 17.39 -0.07 -5.81
CA SER A 116 16.93 1.31 -6.04
C SER A 116 16.57 1.57 -7.50
N LEU A 117 17.33 1.02 -8.45
CA LEU A 117 17.06 1.19 -9.89
C LEU A 117 15.74 0.51 -10.28
N ILE A 118 15.48 -0.68 -9.77
CA ILE A 118 14.21 -1.39 -10.02
C ILE A 118 13.05 -0.63 -9.37
N ASP A 119 13.22 -0.16 -8.15
CA ASP A 119 12.20 0.62 -7.43
C ASP A 119 11.85 1.90 -8.18
N GLU A 120 12.84 2.63 -8.69
CA GLU A 120 12.67 3.85 -9.49
C GLU A 120 11.96 3.57 -10.83
N LEU A 121 12.31 2.47 -11.51
CA LEU A 121 11.64 2.06 -12.75
C LEU A 121 10.16 1.70 -12.52
N ILE A 122 9.86 0.98 -11.44
CA ILE A 122 8.49 0.62 -11.07
C ILE A 122 7.69 1.88 -10.72
N SER A 123 8.26 2.77 -9.91
CA SER A 123 7.61 4.03 -9.51
C SER A 123 7.30 4.93 -10.71
N SER A 124 8.26 5.11 -11.62
CA SER A 124 8.05 5.87 -12.86
C SER A 124 6.97 5.26 -13.76
N SER A 125 6.92 3.92 -13.81
CA SER A 125 5.88 3.20 -14.55
C SER A 125 4.50 3.39 -13.92
N ALA A 126 4.41 3.43 -12.59
CA ALA A 126 3.15 3.67 -11.86
C ALA A 126 2.59 5.06 -12.16
N ASP A 127 3.42 6.11 -12.19
CA ASP A 127 3.03 7.48 -12.55
C ASP A 127 2.51 7.55 -13.99
N THR A 128 3.15 6.83 -14.91
CA THR A 128 2.71 6.74 -16.30
C THR A 128 1.36 6.05 -16.43
N ILE A 129 1.15 4.95 -15.71
CA ILE A 129 -0.12 4.23 -15.67
C ILE A 129 -1.21 5.11 -15.08
N LEU A 130 -0.92 5.85 -14.01
CA LEU A 130 -1.85 6.79 -13.40
C LEU A 130 -2.29 7.87 -14.39
N ALA A 131 -1.34 8.50 -15.09
CA ALA A 131 -1.62 9.51 -16.09
C ALA A 131 -2.47 8.97 -17.25
N LEU A 132 -2.17 7.76 -17.72
CA LEU A 132 -2.95 7.08 -18.76
C LEU A 132 -4.38 6.80 -18.30
N CYS A 133 -4.57 6.31 -17.08
CA CYS A 133 -5.86 6.04 -16.49
C CYS A 133 -6.70 7.33 -16.33
N LEU A 134 -6.09 8.43 -15.90
CA LEU A 134 -6.77 9.74 -15.80
C LEU A 134 -7.20 10.25 -17.18
N THR A 135 -6.35 10.08 -18.18
CA THR A 135 -6.68 10.46 -19.56
C THR A 135 -7.88 9.68 -20.11
N LEU A 136 -7.98 8.39 -19.82
CA LEU A 136 -9.10 7.54 -20.23
C LEU A 136 -10.44 7.97 -19.63
N ILE A 137 -10.42 8.60 -18.45
CA ILE A 137 -11.63 9.13 -17.78
C ILE A 137 -11.98 10.53 -18.27
N GLY A 138 -11.10 11.18 -19.07
CA GLY A 138 -11.32 12.52 -19.61
C GLY A 138 -10.60 13.64 -18.85
N TYR A 139 -9.76 13.33 -17.86
CA TYR A 139 -8.89 14.29 -17.19
C TYR A 139 -7.58 14.43 -17.96
N VAL A 140 -7.55 15.32 -18.97
CA VAL A 140 -6.38 15.48 -19.86
C VAL A 140 -5.42 16.57 -19.37
N SER A 141 -5.93 17.63 -18.73
CA SER A 141 -5.12 18.81 -18.36
C SER A 141 -5.25 19.23 -16.90
N VAL A 142 -6.23 18.73 -16.20
CA VAL A 142 -6.50 19.09 -14.80
C VAL A 142 -6.67 17.80 -13.97
N GLN A 143 -5.96 17.71 -12.86
CA GLN A 143 -6.15 16.60 -11.93
C GLN A 143 -7.49 16.75 -11.19
N PRO A 144 -8.16 15.63 -10.81
CA PRO A 144 -9.38 15.67 -10.02
C PRO A 144 -9.18 16.52 -8.75
N GLN A 145 -10.07 17.47 -8.53
CA GLN A 145 -10.01 18.36 -7.37
C GLN A 145 -11.01 17.89 -6.29
N PRO A 146 -10.72 18.16 -4.99
CA PRO A 146 -11.67 17.91 -3.93
C PRO A 146 -12.94 18.77 -4.16
N GLY A 147 -14.07 18.09 -4.43
CA GLY A 147 -15.35 18.75 -4.75
C GLY A 147 -15.86 18.43 -6.16
N ASP A 148 -15.06 17.81 -7.01
CA ASP A 148 -15.53 17.33 -8.31
C ASP A 148 -16.57 16.22 -8.14
N ALA A 149 -17.52 16.13 -9.08
CA ALA A 149 -18.55 15.11 -9.05
C ALA A 149 -17.92 13.71 -9.14
N CYS A 150 -18.18 12.89 -8.13
CA CYS A 150 -17.73 11.49 -8.10
C CYS A 150 -18.53 10.66 -9.11
N THR A 151 -18.11 10.70 -10.37
CA THR A 151 -18.68 9.86 -11.42
C THR A 151 -18.34 8.39 -11.16
N SER A 152 -19.22 7.46 -11.52
CA SER A 152 -18.97 6.01 -11.36
C SER A 152 -17.64 5.57 -11.97
N SER A 153 -17.25 6.13 -13.10
CA SER A 153 -15.96 5.85 -13.76
C SER A 153 -14.76 6.31 -12.92
N VAL A 154 -14.82 7.50 -12.32
CA VAL A 154 -13.78 8.05 -11.43
C VAL A 154 -13.65 7.18 -10.18
N PHE A 155 -14.77 6.79 -9.59
CA PHE A 155 -14.81 5.94 -8.41
C PHE A 155 -14.14 4.58 -8.66
N TRP A 156 -14.59 3.84 -9.69
CA TRP A 156 -14.03 2.51 -9.98
C TRP A 156 -12.56 2.55 -10.41
N MET A 157 -12.15 3.59 -11.13
CA MET A 157 -10.76 3.77 -11.50
C MET A 157 -9.89 4.05 -10.27
N THR A 158 -10.35 4.89 -9.34
CA THR A 158 -9.63 5.17 -8.08
C THR A 158 -9.49 3.90 -7.25
N MET A 159 -10.55 3.09 -7.15
CA MET A 159 -10.51 1.80 -6.45
C MET A 159 -9.53 0.83 -7.12
N PHE A 160 -9.53 0.76 -8.44
CA PHE A 160 -8.59 -0.08 -9.18
C PHE A 160 -7.13 0.35 -8.97
N LEU A 161 -6.84 1.64 -9.06
CA LEU A 161 -5.49 2.16 -8.89
C LEU A 161 -4.99 2.03 -7.45
N TRP A 162 -5.87 2.26 -6.48
CA TRP A 162 -5.45 2.32 -5.08
C TRP A 162 -5.39 0.95 -4.40
N MET A 163 -6.30 0.04 -4.76
CA MET A 163 -6.38 -1.29 -4.14
C MET A 163 -6.18 -2.44 -5.12
N GLY A 164 -6.64 -2.30 -6.36
CA GLY A 164 -6.53 -3.35 -7.37
C GLY A 164 -5.08 -3.57 -7.80
N LEU A 165 -4.34 -2.51 -8.11
CA LEU A 165 -2.92 -2.61 -8.48
C LEU A 165 -2.05 -3.24 -7.39
N PRO A 166 -2.12 -2.84 -6.12
CA PRO A 166 -1.33 -3.48 -5.06
C PRO A 166 -1.68 -4.95 -4.79
N ILE A 167 -2.87 -5.42 -5.19
CA ILE A 167 -3.24 -6.84 -5.08
C ILE A 167 -2.55 -7.67 -6.17
N LEU A 168 -2.29 -7.06 -7.34
CA LEU A 168 -1.68 -7.73 -8.49
C LEU A 168 -0.14 -7.78 -8.42
N GLY A 169 0.49 -6.89 -7.63
CA GLY A 169 1.95 -6.79 -7.44
C GLY A 169 2.43 -7.42 -6.17
#